data_bf4ed7f7932370fe9b7aff1109c89947
#
_entry.id   bf4ed7f7932370fe9b7aff1109c89947
#
_cell.length_a   1.000
_cell.length_b   1.000
_cell.length_c   1.000
_cell.angle_alpha   90.00
_cell.angle_beta   90.00
_cell.angle_gamma   90.00
#
_symmetry.space_group_name_H-M   'P 1'
#
loop_
_entity.id
_entity.type
_entity.pdbx_description
1 polymer ?
#
loop_
_entity_poly.entity_id
_entity_poly.type
_entity_poly.pdbx_seq_one_letter_code
_entity_poly.pdbx_strand_id
1 'polypeptide(L)'
;MHWADYTAQRLMERGRKQVSASGITPSGEFHIGHLREILSAEMIHRACLDAGMESKYIFIVDSMDPLRRVYDFLSPEYERYIGHPLAYIPAPGPDGNPGDDGATYSDYFLSPFLDALGQIGVRPKVVMNHETYESGEFAEFTDLAIMKKEEIREIIKRISSRDLSDDWFPYNPIGSDGSLDGVTVTGYEKPFVHWVDSHGVEGRSDIRKGEGKMPWRVDWAARWAIHGITCEPAGKDHGAAGG
;
A
#
# COMPACT_ATOMS: atom_id res chain seq x y z
N MET A 1 -5.47 -13.52 -30.48
CA MET A 1 -5.14 -12.27 -29.77
C MET A 1 -4.95 -12.63 -28.29
N HIS A 2 -3.83 -12.25 -27.71
CA HIS A 2 -3.56 -12.46 -26.29
C HIS A 2 -4.39 -11.48 -25.45
N TRP A 3 -4.74 -11.84 -24.21
CA TRP A 3 -5.56 -10.99 -23.34
C TRP A 3 -4.93 -9.61 -23.08
N ALA A 4 -3.60 -9.53 -22.96
CA ALA A 4 -2.90 -8.26 -22.76
C ALA A 4 -3.01 -7.34 -23.98
N ASP A 5 -2.97 -7.89 -25.21
CA ASP A 5 -3.16 -7.10 -26.44
C ASP A 5 -4.59 -6.54 -26.51
N TYR A 6 -5.57 -7.37 -26.12
CA TYR A 6 -6.96 -6.90 -26.03
C TYR A 6 -7.11 -5.78 -25.01
N THR A 7 -6.47 -5.93 -23.84
CA THR A 7 -6.47 -4.87 -22.82
C THR A 7 -5.81 -3.60 -23.33
N ALA A 8 -4.67 -3.70 -24.00
CA ALA A 8 -3.97 -2.56 -24.59
C ALA A 8 -4.85 -1.82 -25.64
N GLN A 9 -5.60 -2.56 -26.47
CA GLN A 9 -6.56 -1.95 -27.40
C GLN A 9 -7.64 -1.15 -26.67
N ARG A 10 -8.20 -1.70 -25.59
CA ARG A 10 -9.20 -0.99 -24.78
C ARG A 10 -8.64 0.24 -24.08
N LEU A 11 -7.37 0.17 -23.65
CA LEU A 11 -6.67 1.30 -23.03
C LEU A 11 -6.38 2.40 -24.07
N MET A 12 -6.08 2.04 -25.31
CA MET A 12 -5.86 3.00 -26.40
C MET A 12 -7.09 3.87 -26.67
N GLU A 13 -8.30 3.33 -26.49
CA GLU A 13 -9.55 4.10 -26.62
C GLU A 13 -9.65 5.24 -25.56
N ARG A 14 -8.94 5.11 -24.43
CA ARG A 14 -8.89 6.12 -23.36
C ARG A 14 -7.77 7.14 -23.54
N GLY A 15 -6.77 6.83 -24.35
CA GLY A 15 -5.62 7.71 -24.62
C GLY A 15 -4.33 6.95 -24.89
N ARG A 16 -3.32 7.68 -25.34
CA ARG A 16 -2.02 7.08 -25.71
C ARG A 16 -1.01 7.01 -24.58
N LYS A 17 -1.26 7.66 -23.44
CA LYS A 17 -0.40 7.62 -22.26
C LYS A 17 -1.01 6.68 -21.24
N GLN A 18 -0.29 5.63 -20.89
CA GLN A 18 -0.75 4.60 -19.96
C GLN A 18 0.22 4.43 -18.80
N VAL A 19 -0.33 4.18 -17.63
CA VAL A 19 0.42 3.77 -16.44
C VAL A 19 -0.22 2.50 -15.92
N SER A 20 0.46 1.35 -16.11
CA SER A 20 0.06 0.11 -15.45
C SER A 20 0.68 0.04 -14.06
N ALA A 21 -0.03 -0.55 -13.11
CA ALA A 21 0.47 -0.71 -11.76
C ALA A 21 0.21 -2.11 -11.21
N SER A 22 0.95 -2.46 -10.18
CA SER A 22 0.69 -3.57 -9.25
C SER A 22 1.08 -3.15 -7.84
N GLY A 23 0.49 -3.77 -6.82
CA GLY A 23 0.80 -3.46 -5.44
C GLY A 23 0.96 -4.73 -4.60
N ILE A 24 2.00 -4.80 -3.76
CA ILE A 24 2.24 -5.96 -2.89
C ILE A 24 2.77 -5.48 -1.54
N THR A 25 2.23 -6.08 -0.46
CA THR A 25 2.75 -5.89 0.90
C THR A 25 3.94 -6.84 1.13
N PRO A 26 5.14 -6.34 1.50
CA PRO A 26 6.33 -7.16 1.72
C PRO A 26 6.30 -7.82 3.11
N SER A 27 5.27 -8.62 3.39
CA SER A 27 5.04 -9.23 4.71
C SER A 27 5.85 -10.50 4.98
N GLY A 28 6.61 -10.99 3.99
CA GLY A 28 7.43 -12.19 4.05
C GLY A 28 8.01 -12.52 2.69
N GLU A 29 8.56 -13.74 2.54
CA GLU A 29 9.13 -14.18 1.28
C GLU A 29 8.12 -14.10 0.13
N PHE A 30 8.57 -13.52 -0.99
CA PHE A 30 7.77 -13.46 -2.20
C PHE A 30 7.72 -14.82 -2.88
N HIS A 31 6.58 -15.18 -3.43
CA HIS A 31 6.33 -16.46 -4.08
C HIS A 31 5.68 -16.28 -5.46
N ILE A 32 5.43 -17.39 -6.15
CA ILE A 32 4.85 -17.41 -7.51
C ILE A 32 3.51 -16.65 -7.62
N GLY A 33 2.73 -16.57 -6.54
CA GLY A 33 1.50 -15.80 -6.50
C GLY A 33 1.75 -14.30 -6.70
N HIS A 34 2.75 -13.75 -6.02
CA HIS A 34 3.17 -12.36 -6.17
C HIS A 34 3.74 -12.10 -7.57
N LEU A 35 4.56 -13.05 -8.09
CA LEU A 35 5.11 -12.94 -9.44
C LEU A 35 4.00 -12.87 -10.50
N ARG A 36 2.91 -13.63 -10.34
CA ARG A 36 1.76 -13.59 -11.25
C ARG A 36 1.14 -12.18 -11.31
N GLU A 37 1.04 -11.50 -10.19
CA GLU A 37 0.49 -10.15 -10.10
C GLU A 37 1.38 -9.15 -10.86
N ILE A 38 2.67 -9.18 -10.58
CA ILE A 38 3.68 -8.38 -11.27
C ILE A 38 3.65 -8.63 -12.78
N LEU A 39 3.68 -9.89 -13.21
CA LEU A 39 3.71 -10.25 -14.63
C LEU A 39 2.42 -9.83 -15.35
N SER A 40 1.28 -9.81 -14.66
CA SER A 40 0.04 -9.35 -15.29
C SER A 40 0.11 -7.86 -15.66
N ALA A 41 0.63 -7.01 -14.79
CA ALA A 41 0.82 -5.59 -15.07
C ALA A 41 1.92 -5.35 -16.13
N GLU A 42 3.04 -6.09 -16.03
CA GLU A 42 4.13 -6.03 -17.00
C GLU A 42 3.68 -6.41 -18.41
N MET A 43 2.87 -7.46 -18.56
CA MET A 43 2.33 -7.88 -19.87
C MET A 43 1.43 -6.81 -20.51
N ILE A 44 0.60 -6.12 -19.71
CA ILE A 44 -0.20 -5.00 -20.19
C ILE A 44 0.72 -3.85 -20.61
N HIS A 45 1.72 -3.53 -19.80
CA HIS A 45 2.72 -2.50 -20.12
C HIS A 45 3.39 -2.77 -21.47
N ARG A 46 3.90 -3.99 -21.68
CA ARG A 46 4.54 -4.38 -22.95
C ARG A 46 3.56 -4.32 -24.12
N ALA A 47 2.36 -4.84 -23.96
CA ALA A 47 1.35 -4.78 -25.01
C ALA A 47 0.96 -3.35 -25.38
N CYS A 48 0.96 -2.41 -24.43
CA CYS A 48 0.77 -0.99 -24.72
C CYS A 48 1.93 -0.41 -25.54
N LEU A 49 3.19 -0.76 -25.21
CA LEU A 49 4.36 -0.34 -25.98
C LEU A 49 4.33 -0.91 -27.40
N ASP A 50 4.03 -2.21 -27.56
CA ASP A 50 3.91 -2.88 -28.85
C ASP A 50 2.80 -2.27 -29.72
N ALA A 51 1.74 -1.77 -29.10
CA ALA A 51 0.68 -1.01 -29.78
C ALA A 51 1.04 0.45 -30.08
N GLY A 52 2.28 0.88 -29.80
CA GLY A 52 2.78 2.23 -30.09
C GLY A 52 2.26 3.31 -29.11
N MET A 53 1.86 2.92 -27.92
CA MET A 53 1.52 3.86 -26.84
C MET A 53 2.74 4.24 -25.99
N GLU A 54 2.68 5.37 -25.30
CA GLU A 54 3.58 5.68 -24.20
C GLU A 54 3.09 4.92 -22.97
N SER A 55 3.91 4.03 -22.42
CA SER A 55 3.52 3.25 -21.26
C SER A 55 4.59 3.27 -20.18
N LYS A 56 4.17 3.30 -18.91
CA LYS A 56 5.01 3.13 -17.73
C LYS A 56 4.45 1.99 -16.89
N TYR A 57 5.33 1.28 -16.20
CA TYR A 57 4.93 0.31 -15.21
C TYR A 57 5.46 0.71 -13.83
N ILE A 58 4.57 0.77 -12.84
CA ILE A 58 4.87 1.12 -11.45
C ILE A 58 4.56 -0.09 -10.57
N PHE A 59 5.52 -0.48 -9.75
CA PHE A 59 5.33 -1.46 -8.69
C PHE A 59 5.27 -0.74 -7.35
N ILE A 60 4.11 -0.73 -6.71
CA ILE A 60 3.90 -0.10 -5.42
C ILE A 60 4.15 -1.15 -4.33
N VAL A 61 5.06 -0.84 -3.43
CA VAL A 61 5.36 -1.66 -2.26
C VAL A 61 4.60 -1.10 -1.07
N ASP A 62 3.64 -1.86 -0.55
CA ASP A 62 2.79 -1.47 0.57
C ASP A 62 3.55 -1.55 1.90
N SER A 63 4.65 -0.81 1.98
CA SER A 63 5.59 -0.79 3.10
C SER A 63 5.04 -0.11 4.37
N MET A 64 3.97 0.69 4.24
CA MET A 64 3.22 1.23 5.38
C MET A 64 2.19 0.26 5.95
N ASP A 65 1.99 -0.91 5.35
CA ASP A 65 1.15 -1.93 5.94
C ASP A 65 1.80 -2.48 7.20
N PRO A 66 1.00 -2.72 8.26
CA PRO A 66 1.55 -3.19 9.52
C PRO A 66 1.86 -4.69 9.52
N LEU A 67 2.82 -5.08 10.33
CA LEU A 67 3.02 -6.48 10.70
C LEU A 67 1.74 -6.99 11.40
N ARG A 68 1.11 -8.04 10.84
CA ARG A 68 -0.18 -8.54 11.33
C ARG A 68 -0.06 -9.68 12.33
N ARG A 69 1.05 -10.41 12.29
CA ARG A 69 1.34 -11.54 13.18
C ARG A 69 2.82 -11.85 13.16
N VAL A 70 3.28 -12.60 14.15
CA VAL A 70 4.59 -13.24 14.09
C VAL A 70 4.48 -14.45 13.18
N TYR A 71 5.25 -14.44 12.08
CA TYR A 71 5.31 -15.56 11.14
C TYR A 71 6.29 -16.62 11.64
N ASP A 72 6.17 -17.86 11.14
CA ASP A 72 6.97 -19.02 11.61
C ASP A 72 8.49 -18.84 11.44
N PHE A 73 8.91 -17.97 10.54
CA PHE A 73 10.33 -17.62 10.33
C PHE A 73 10.85 -16.50 11.23
N LEU A 74 9.98 -15.88 12.04
CA LEU A 74 10.32 -14.82 12.98
C LEU A 74 10.39 -15.38 14.39
N SER A 75 11.29 -14.82 15.20
CA SER A 75 11.31 -15.10 16.63
C SER A 75 10.12 -14.44 17.37
N PRO A 76 9.76 -14.93 18.56
CA PRO A 76 8.71 -14.31 19.39
C PRO A 76 8.98 -12.84 19.72
N GLU A 77 10.21 -12.36 19.62
CA GLU A 77 10.54 -10.95 19.87
C GLU A 77 9.83 -9.98 18.91
N TYR A 78 9.35 -10.46 17.76
CA TYR A 78 8.54 -9.67 16.84
C TYR A 78 7.11 -9.39 17.34
N GLU A 79 6.65 -10.01 18.43
CA GLU A 79 5.35 -9.68 19.02
C GLU A 79 5.21 -8.20 19.35
N ARG A 80 6.31 -7.55 19.77
CA ARG A 80 6.35 -6.11 20.07
C ARG A 80 6.13 -5.21 18.87
N TYR A 81 6.29 -5.73 17.65
CA TYR A 81 6.12 -5.00 16.40
C TYR A 81 4.80 -5.27 15.69
N ILE A 82 3.92 -6.09 16.27
CA ILE A 82 2.57 -6.25 15.71
C ILE A 82 1.87 -4.90 15.68
N GLY A 83 1.29 -4.56 14.52
CA GLY A 83 0.68 -3.25 14.28
C GLY A 83 1.63 -2.18 13.75
N HIS A 84 2.95 -2.39 13.79
CA HIS A 84 3.91 -1.41 13.27
C HIS A 84 4.07 -1.52 11.75
N PRO A 85 4.22 -0.40 11.02
CA PRO A 85 4.50 -0.42 9.59
C PRO A 85 5.78 -1.20 9.26
N LEU A 86 5.74 -2.01 8.21
CA LEU A 86 6.87 -2.85 7.81
C LEU A 86 8.14 -2.07 7.44
N ALA A 87 7.98 -0.81 7.01
CA ALA A 87 9.11 0.08 6.73
C ALA A 87 9.83 0.56 7.99
N TYR A 88 9.22 0.47 9.17
CA TYR A 88 9.74 1.05 10.41
C TYR A 88 10.18 -0.01 11.44
N ILE A 89 10.10 -1.27 11.08
CA ILE A 89 10.57 -2.36 11.93
C ILE A 89 11.86 -2.97 11.37
N PRO A 90 12.76 -3.50 12.22
CA PRO A 90 14.01 -4.07 11.78
C PRO A 90 13.81 -5.33 10.94
N ALA A 91 14.74 -5.59 10.02
CA ALA A 91 14.83 -6.84 9.30
C ALA A 91 15.13 -8.01 10.23
N PRO A 92 14.66 -9.25 9.92
CA PRO A 92 15.06 -10.43 10.67
C PRO A 92 16.52 -10.80 10.38
N GLY A 93 17.25 -11.10 11.43
CA GLY A 93 18.57 -11.75 11.35
C GLY A 93 18.45 -13.24 10.96
N PRO A 94 19.59 -13.93 10.79
CA PRO A 94 19.61 -15.35 10.42
C PRO A 94 18.92 -16.29 11.43
N ASP A 95 18.80 -15.85 12.67
CA ASP A 95 18.12 -16.57 13.75
C ASP A 95 16.64 -16.17 13.91
N GLY A 96 16.13 -15.33 13.02
CA GLY A 96 14.77 -14.79 13.05
C GLY A 96 14.55 -13.66 14.07
N ASN A 97 15.57 -13.25 14.82
CA ASN A 97 15.46 -12.12 15.75
C ASN A 97 15.54 -10.78 15.01
N PRO A 98 14.99 -9.69 15.59
CA PRO A 98 15.17 -8.36 15.04
C PRO A 98 16.65 -8.00 14.91
N GLY A 99 17.09 -7.67 13.69
CA GLY A 99 18.46 -7.27 13.39
C GLY A 99 18.78 -5.85 13.92
N ASP A 100 20.07 -5.52 13.96
CA ASP A 100 20.61 -4.24 14.42
C ASP A 100 21.44 -3.51 13.35
N ASP A 101 21.47 -4.01 12.12
CA ASP A 101 22.25 -3.48 11.00
C ASP A 101 21.59 -2.29 10.28
N GLY A 102 20.42 -1.86 10.74
CA GLY A 102 19.67 -0.75 10.16
C GLY A 102 18.83 -1.13 8.92
N ALA A 103 18.84 -2.39 8.50
CA ALA A 103 17.96 -2.86 7.44
C ALA A 103 16.50 -2.89 7.93
N THR A 104 15.55 -2.54 7.04
CA THR A 104 14.14 -2.62 7.36
C THR A 104 13.53 -3.97 6.94
N TYR A 105 12.46 -4.35 7.59
CA TYR A 105 11.73 -5.56 7.25
C TYR A 105 11.25 -5.55 5.80
N SER A 106 10.71 -4.42 5.35
CA SER A 106 10.22 -4.27 3.96
C SER A 106 11.33 -4.44 2.94
N ASP A 107 12.51 -3.85 3.16
CA ASP A 107 13.64 -3.93 2.23
C ASP A 107 14.25 -5.33 2.18
N TYR A 108 14.30 -5.99 3.34
CA TYR A 108 14.84 -7.35 3.46
C TYR A 108 14.10 -8.36 2.56
N PHE A 109 12.76 -8.32 2.58
CA PHE A 109 11.98 -9.23 1.74
C PHE A 109 11.86 -8.76 0.30
N LEU A 110 11.86 -7.45 0.05
CA LEU A 110 11.72 -6.88 -1.28
C LEU A 110 12.97 -7.10 -2.15
N SER A 111 14.17 -6.90 -1.60
CA SER A 111 15.41 -6.87 -2.36
C SER A 111 15.66 -8.14 -3.19
N PRO A 112 15.58 -9.37 -2.63
CA PRO A 112 15.75 -10.60 -3.42
C PRO A 112 14.70 -10.77 -4.53
N PHE A 113 13.49 -10.25 -4.31
CA PHE A 113 12.43 -10.31 -5.31
C PHE A 113 12.71 -9.38 -6.49
N LEU A 114 13.20 -8.17 -6.24
CA LEU A 114 13.61 -7.24 -7.29
C LEU A 114 14.77 -7.80 -8.12
N ASP A 115 15.72 -8.45 -7.48
CA ASP A 115 16.83 -9.14 -8.17
C ASP A 115 16.30 -10.25 -9.09
N ALA A 116 15.36 -11.07 -8.60
CA ALA A 116 14.73 -12.12 -9.41
C ALA A 116 13.93 -11.54 -10.58
N LEU A 117 13.19 -10.45 -10.39
CA LEU A 117 12.49 -9.74 -11.47
C LEU A 117 13.48 -9.23 -12.51
N GLY A 118 14.61 -8.67 -12.07
CA GLY A 118 15.68 -8.20 -12.94
C GLY A 118 16.25 -9.31 -13.83
N GLN A 119 16.40 -10.54 -13.31
CA GLN A 119 16.89 -11.70 -14.07
C GLN A 119 15.95 -12.13 -15.20
N ILE A 120 14.64 -11.97 -15.02
CA ILE A 120 13.64 -12.26 -16.06
C ILE A 120 13.31 -11.04 -16.94
N GLY A 121 14.05 -9.94 -16.78
CA GLY A 121 13.89 -8.73 -17.60
C GLY A 121 12.68 -7.86 -17.25
N VAL A 122 12.14 -7.99 -16.05
CA VAL A 122 11.06 -7.15 -15.51
C VAL A 122 11.67 -6.06 -14.63
N ARG A 123 11.47 -4.79 -14.97
CA ARG A 123 12.09 -3.63 -14.32
C ARG A 123 11.09 -2.50 -14.12
N PRO A 124 10.11 -2.65 -13.22
CA PRO A 124 9.16 -1.58 -12.93
C PRO A 124 9.83 -0.39 -12.24
N LYS A 125 9.19 0.77 -12.29
CA LYS A 125 9.50 1.83 -11.34
C LYS A 125 8.96 1.40 -9.97
N VAL A 126 9.85 1.10 -9.03
CA VAL A 126 9.46 0.78 -7.65
C VAL A 126 9.09 2.07 -6.92
N VAL A 127 7.99 2.03 -6.17
CA VAL A 127 7.51 3.11 -5.31
C VAL A 127 7.25 2.53 -3.92
N MET A 128 8.03 2.97 -2.95
CA MET A 128 7.82 2.62 -1.55
C MET A 128 6.69 3.48 -0.98
N ASN A 129 5.62 2.86 -0.50
CA ASN A 129 4.43 3.61 -0.08
C ASN A 129 4.69 4.53 1.13
N HIS A 130 5.59 4.13 2.05
CA HIS A 130 5.97 4.98 3.18
C HIS A 130 6.64 6.28 2.72
N GLU A 131 7.51 6.24 1.68
CA GLU A 131 8.15 7.45 1.13
C GLU A 131 7.11 8.41 0.54
N THR A 132 6.05 7.89 -0.09
CA THR A 132 4.95 8.71 -0.62
C THR A 132 4.17 9.41 0.50
N TYR A 133 4.00 8.74 1.66
CA TYR A 133 3.42 9.38 2.85
C TYR A 133 4.36 10.43 3.45
N GLU A 134 5.65 10.11 3.61
CA GLU A 134 6.67 10.99 4.20
C GLU A 134 6.93 12.25 3.35
N SER A 135 6.86 12.11 2.02
CA SER A 135 6.97 13.27 1.09
C SER A 135 5.75 14.19 1.11
N GLY A 136 4.63 13.76 1.73
CA GLY A 136 3.39 14.50 1.82
C GLY A 136 2.51 14.42 0.56
N GLU A 137 2.85 13.59 -0.42
CA GLU A 137 2.03 13.43 -1.64
C GLU A 137 0.61 12.93 -1.34
N PHE A 138 0.42 12.17 -0.25
CA PHE A 138 -0.90 11.75 0.21
C PHE A 138 -1.69 12.82 0.97
N ALA A 139 -1.08 13.94 1.37
CA ALA A 139 -1.70 14.88 2.31
C ALA A 139 -3.03 15.47 1.81
N GLU A 140 -3.09 15.89 0.54
CA GLU A 140 -4.32 16.45 -0.04
C GLU A 140 -5.43 15.40 -0.14
N PHE A 141 -5.07 14.14 -0.47
CA PHE A 141 -6.03 13.04 -0.56
C PHE A 141 -6.51 12.60 0.83
N THR A 142 -5.62 12.64 1.82
CA THR A 142 -5.99 12.37 3.22
C THR A 142 -6.97 13.43 3.73
N ASP A 143 -6.69 14.72 3.50
CA ASP A 143 -7.60 15.80 3.84
C ASP A 143 -8.97 15.64 3.15
N LEU A 144 -8.96 15.36 1.84
CA LEU A 144 -10.18 15.09 1.07
C LEU A 144 -10.97 13.90 1.64
N ALA A 145 -10.27 12.80 1.97
CA ALA A 145 -10.91 11.62 2.54
C ALA A 145 -11.55 11.92 3.90
N ILE A 146 -10.88 12.71 4.74
CA ILE A 146 -11.43 13.15 6.04
C ILE A 146 -12.68 14.01 5.83
N MET A 147 -12.63 14.97 4.92
CA MET A 147 -13.78 15.81 4.58
C MET A 147 -14.96 15.04 3.98
N LYS A 148 -14.69 13.91 3.30
CA LYS A 148 -15.65 13.03 2.65
C LYS A 148 -15.94 11.75 3.42
N LYS A 149 -15.60 11.70 4.69
CA LYS A 149 -15.68 10.51 5.56
C LYS A 149 -17.01 9.77 5.40
N GLU A 150 -18.14 10.48 5.50
CA GLU A 150 -19.47 9.86 5.45
C GLU A 150 -19.80 9.32 4.05
N GLU A 151 -19.42 10.05 2.99
CA GLU A 151 -19.61 9.56 1.61
C GLU A 151 -18.81 8.27 1.37
N ILE A 152 -17.57 8.19 1.89
CA ILE A 152 -16.72 7.00 1.79
C ILE A 152 -17.35 5.83 2.57
N ARG A 153 -17.86 6.06 3.78
CA ARG A 153 -18.57 5.05 4.58
C ARG A 153 -19.74 4.44 3.81
N GLU A 154 -20.57 5.28 3.22
CA GLU A 154 -21.72 4.85 2.41
C GLU A 154 -21.29 4.04 1.19
N ILE A 155 -20.23 4.44 0.50
CA ILE A 155 -19.69 3.70 -0.64
C ILE A 155 -19.20 2.32 -0.19
N ILE A 156 -18.38 2.25 0.87
CA ILE A 156 -17.84 0.99 1.39
C ILE A 156 -18.98 0.07 1.83
N LYS A 157 -19.97 0.58 2.56
CA LYS A 157 -21.15 -0.19 2.98
C LYS A 157 -21.91 -0.76 1.80
N ARG A 158 -22.19 0.08 0.80
CA ARG A 158 -22.96 -0.31 -0.39
C ARG A 158 -22.26 -1.39 -1.24
N ILE A 159 -20.92 -1.28 -1.40
CA ILE A 159 -20.17 -2.15 -2.31
C ILE A 159 -19.71 -3.43 -1.61
N SER A 160 -19.19 -3.34 -0.38
CA SER A 160 -18.61 -4.48 0.33
C SER A 160 -19.54 -5.12 1.36
N SER A 161 -20.74 -4.54 1.56
CA SER A 161 -21.70 -4.95 2.62
C SER A 161 -21.06 -4.91 4.03
N ARG A 162 -19.99 -4.13 4.22
CA ARG A 162 -19.34 -3.93 5.51
C ARG A 162 -19.92 -2.70 6.19
N ASP A 163 -20.43 -2.90 7.39
CA ASP A 163 -20.79 -1.79 8.27
C ASP A 163 -19.51 -1.36 9.01
N LEU A 164 -19.07 -0.14 8.75
CA LEU A 164 -17.93 0.44 9.46
C LEU A 164 -18.42 0.98 10.81
N SER A 165 -17.60 0.83 11.83
CA SER A 165 -17.90 1.34 13.18
C SER A 165 -18.11 2.86 13.15
N ASP A 166 -18.83 3.40 14.15
CA ASP A 166 -19.12 4.84 14.21
C ASP A 166 -17.87 5.70 14.44
N ASP A 167 -16.86 5.13 15.06
CA ASP A 167 -15.54 5.72 15.29
C ASP A 167 -14.57 5.55 14.11
N TRP A 168 -14.98 4.82 13.03
CA TRP A 168 -14.13 4.67 11.85
C TRP A 168 -13.68 6.03 11.30
N PHE A 169 -12.37 6.12 11.01
CA PHE A 169 -11.77 7.32 10.46
C PHE A 169 -10.91 6.95 9.23
N PRO A 170 -10.87 7.78 8.16
CA PRO A 170 -10.15 7.47 6.93
C PRO A 170 -8.64 7.73 7.02
N TYR A 171 -8.08 7.74 8.21
CA TYR A 171 -6.67 7.84 8.51
C TYR A 171 -6.38 7.16 9.84
N ASN A 172 -5.40 6.28 9.87
CA ASN A 172 -4.92 5.56 11.04
C ASN A 172 -3.61 6.20 11.49
N PRO A 173 -3.58 6.98 12.56
CA PRO A 173 -2.34 7.52 13.12
C PRO A 173 -1.44 6.41 13.66
N ILE A 174 -0.13 6.67 13.69
CA ILE A 174 0.82 5.86 14.43
C ILE A 174 0.81 6.32 15.89
N GLY A 175 0.57 5.41 16.82
CA GLY A 175 0.54 5.67 18.25
C GLY A 175 1.92 5.91 18.86
N SER A 176 1.96 6.17 20.17
CA SER A 176 3.19 6.47 20.90
C SER A 176 4.17 5.28 20.94
N ASP A 177 3.68 4.08 20.76
CA ASP A 177 4.46 2.84 20.69
C ASP A 177 4.96 2.51 19.27
N GLY A 178 4.55 3.27 18.26
CA GLY A 178 4.88 3.02 16.85
C GLY A 178 3.84 2.16 16.10
N SER A 179 2.78 1.72 16.76
CA SER A 179 1.72 0.89 16.16
C SER A 179 0.62 1.72 15.49
N LEU A 180 0.02 1.19 14.43
CA LEU A 180 -1.21 1.68 13.81
C LEU A 180 -2.47 1.13 14.51
N ASP A 181 -2.31 0.10 15.34
CA ASP A 181 -3.41 -0.56 16.03
C ASP A 181 -3.64 0.09 17.41
N GLY A 182 -4.89 0.07 17.89
CA GLY A 182 -5.23 0.60 19.21
C GLY A 182 -5.22 2.13 19.33
N VAL A 183 -5.22 2.85 18.21
CA VAL A 183 -5.26 4.31 18.18
C VAL A 183 -6.65 4.79 17.80
N THR A 184 -7.24 5.66 18.61
CA THR A 184 -8.55 6.27 18.38
C THR A 184 -8.38 7.74 18.01
N VAL A 185 -8.95 8.14 16.91
CA VAL A 185 -8.95 9.55 16.48
C VAL A 185 -9.97 10.33 17.30
N THR A 186 -9.52 11.42 17.90
CA THR A 186 -10.34 12.32 18.73
C THR A 186 -10.72 13.63 18.03
N GLY A 187 -10.02 14.00 16.96
CA GLY A 187 -10.31 15.21 16.21
C GLY A 187 -9.40 15.41 15.00
N TYR A 188 -9.78 16.39 14.18
CA TYR A 188 -8.96 16.81 13.02
C TYR A 188 -8.96 18.35 12.91
N GLU A 189 -7.76 18.89 12.88
CA GLU A 189 -7.51 20.32 12.57
C GLU A 189 -6.34 20.36 11.58
N LYS A 190 -6.65 20.64 10.32
CA LYS A 190 -5.65 20.57 9.23
C LYS A 190 -4.35 21.29 9.56
N PRO A 191 -3.20 20.63 9.47
CA PRO A 191 -2.96 19.30 8.94
C PRO A 191 -2.87 18.19 10.01
N PHE A 192 -3.38 18.40 11.22
CA PHE A 192 -3.17 17.54 12.37
C PHE A 192 -4.39 16.67 12.67
N VAL A 193 -4.18 15.36 12.76
CA VAL A 193 -5.11 14.38 13.30
C VAL A 193 -4.78 14.18 14.77
N HIS A 194 -5.71 14.50 15.68
CA HIS A 194 -5.58 14.28 17.11
C HIS A 194 -6.05 12.89 17.48
N TRP A 195 -5.36 12.24 18.39
CA TRP A 195 -5.64 10.87 18.75
C TRP A 195 -5.30 10.55 20.22
N VAL A 196 -5.82 9.43 20.70
CA VAL A 196 -5.44 8.77 21.95
C VAL A 196 -5.16 7.30 21.65
N ASP A 197 -4.07 6.76 22.18
CA ASP A 197 -3.72 5.36 22.02
C ASP A 197 -4.24 4.47 23.16
N SER A 198 -4.04 3.15 23.02
CA SER A 198 -4.45 2.15 24.00
C SER A 198 -3.76 2.29 25.37
N HIS A 199 -2.66 3.06 25.45
CA HIS A 199 -1.94 3.37 26.69
C HIS A 199 -2.44 4.65 27.36
N GLY A 200 -3.43 5.33 26.73
CA GLY A 200 -3.98 6.59 27.21
C GLY A 200 -3.10 7.80 26.91
N VAL A 201 -2.11 7.65 26.01
CA VAL A 201 -1.28 8.76 25.56
C VAL A 201 -2.03 9.54 24.50
N GLU A 202 -2.18 10.85 24.70
CA GLU A 202 -2.73 11.77 23.71
C GLU A 202 -1.61 12.28 22.78
N GLY A 203 -1.92 12.37 21.48
CA GLY A 203 -0.99 12.85 20.50
C GLY A 203 -1.66 13.49 19.29
N ARG A 204 -0.82 13.91 18.36
CA ARG A 204 -1.26 14.40 17.05
C ARG A 204 -0.31 13.94 15.96
N SER A 205 -0.86 13.62 14.79
CA SER A 205 -0.13 13.22 13.59
C SER A 205 -0.30 14.28 12.51
N ASP A 206 0.81 14.67 11.89
CA ASP A 206 0.81 15.54 10.71
C ASP A 206 0.64 14.68 9.45
N ILE A 207 -0.48 14.83 8.75
CA ILE A 207 -0.80 14.04 7.54
C ILE A 207 0.20 14.23 6.38
N ARG A 208 1.16 15.16 6.52
CA ARG A 208 2.20 15.46 5.52
C ARG A 208 3.52 14.72 5.76
N LYS A 209 3.63 13.91 6.83
CA LYS A 209 4.91 13.41 7.33
C LYS A 209 5.00 11.89 7.51
N GLY A 210 4.06 11.13 6.99
CA GLY A 210 4.06 9.69 7.19
C GLY A 210 3.77 9.23 8.63
N GLU A 211 3.19 10.10 9.47
CA GLU A 211 2.84 9.82 10.86
C GLU A 211 1.53 9.00 11.00
N GLY A 212 1.16 8.27 9.94
CA GLY A 212 0.01 7.41 9.83
C GLY A 212 -0.31 7.10 8.37
N LYS A 213 -1.38 6.37 8.13
CA LYS A 213 -1.81 5.99 6.78
C LYS A 213 -3.32 5.92 6.63
N MET A 214 -3.81 6.04 5.42
CA MET A 214 -5.22 5.76 5.10
C MET A 214 -5.49 4.25 5.12
N PRO A 215 -6.74 3.81 5.46
CA PRO A 215 -7.16 2.44 5.24
C PRO A 215 -6.97 2.03 3.77
N TRP A 216 -6.63 0.76 3.51
CA TRP A 216 -6.16 0.31 2.21
C TRP A 216 -7.09 0.66 1.02
N ARG A 217 -8.42 0.66 1.20
CA ARG A 217 -9.36 1.02 0.13
C ARG A 217 -9.30 2.50 -0.23
N VAL A 218 -9.07 3.35 0.76
CA VAL A 218 -8.94 4.81 0.56
C VAL A 218 -7.56 5.13 -0.01
N ASP A 219 -6.52 4.53 0.54
CA ASP A 219 -5.14 4.60 0.06
C ASP A 219 -5.05 4.18 -1.41
N TRP A 220 -5.63 3.03 -1.76
CA TRP A 220 -5.59 2.49 -3.11
C TRP A 220 -6.18 3.45 -4.15
N ALA A 221 -7.33 4.04 -3.85
CA ALA A 221 -7.95 5.04 -4.72
C ALA A 221 -7.09 6.32 -4.84
N ALA A 222 -6.51 6.78 -3.73
CA ALA A 222 -5.65 7.96 -3.71
C ALA A 222 -4.37 7.76 -4.53
N ARG A 223 -3.71 6.60 -4.42
CA ARG A 223 -2.47 6.30 -5.20
C ARG A 223 -2.71 6.26 -6.70
N TRP A 224 -3.92 5.86 -7.14
CA TRP A 224 -4.26 5.94 -8.56
C TRP A 224 -4.20 7.37 -9.09
N ALA A 225 -4.72 8.31 -8.32
CA ALA A 225 -4.68 9.73 -8.70
C ALA A 225 -3.26 10.30 -8.59
N ILE A 226 -2.52 10.01 -7.52
CA ILE A 226 -1.15 10.50 -7.29
C ILE A 226 -0.22 10.06 -8.43
N HIS A 227 -0.27 8.78 -8.78
CA HIS A 227 0.66 8.22 -9.77
C HIS A 227 0.10 8.21 -11.20
N GLY A 228 -1.13 8.70 -11.41
CA GLY A 228 -1.79 8.71 -12.72
C GLY A 228 -2.03 7.30 -13.27
N ILE A 229 -2.33 6.33 -12.40
CA ILE A 229 -2.53 4.92 -12.78
C ILE A 229 -3.79 4.81 -13.64
N THR A 230 -3.66 4.20 -14.81
CA THR A 230 -4.75 4.00 -15.77
C THR A 230 -5.22 2.55 -15.85
N CYS A 231 -4.40 1.61 -15.37
CA CYS A 231 -4.72 0.19 -15.34
C CYS A 231 -3.96 -0.51 -14.22
N GLU A 232 -4.68 -1.20 -13.36
CA GLU A 232 -4.13 -2.08 -12.33
C GLU A 232 -4.87 -3.41 -12.38
N PRO A 233 -4.25 -4.49 -12.91
CA PRO A 233 -4.85 -5.82 -12.90
C PRO A 233 -4.89 -6.33 -11.46
N ALA A 234 -6.05 -6.78 -11.02
CA ALA A 234 -6.25 -7.30 -9.68
C ALA A 234 -6.99 -8.65 -9.71
N GLY A 235 -6.84 -9.43 -8.65
CA GLY A 235 -7.59 -10.66 -8.48
C GLY A 235 -9.10 -10.40 -8.37
N LYS A 236 -9.91 -11.36 -8.76
CA LYS A 236 -11.39 -11.26 -8.69
C LYS A 236 -11.93 -11.02 -7.27
N ASP A 237 -11.16 -11.41 -6.26
CA ASP A 237 -11.43 -11.19 -4.85
C ASP A 237 -11.51 -9.71 -4.49
N HIS A 238 -10.72 -8.86 -5.13
CA HIS A 238 -10.80 -7.41 -4.95
C HIS A 238 -12.16 -6.86 -5.40
N GLY A 239 -12.68 -7.30 -6.54
CA GLY A 239 -14.02 -6.92 -6.99
C GLY A 239 -15.14 -7.42 -6.08
N ALA A 240 -15.01 -8.64 -5.53
CA ALA A 240 -15.98 -9.21 -4.60
C ALA A 240 -15.92 -8.58 -3.19
N ALA A 241 -14.72 -8.12 -2.77
CA ALA A 241 -14.51 -7.46 -1.48
C ALA A 241 -14.84 -5.95 -1.52
N GLY A 242 -15.27 -5.41 -2.66
CA GLY A 242 -15.55 -3.99 -2.81
C GLY A 242 -14.25 -3.15 -2.86
N GLY A 243 -13.28 -3.64 -3.63
CA GLY A 243 -12.08 -2.88 -3.97
C GLY A 243 -12.36 -1.86 -5.07
#